data_7bfdd83664bd3fd510cda7dedb9c5d64
#
_entry.id   7bfdd83664bd3fd510cda7dedb9c5d64
#
_cell.length_a   1.000
_cell.length_b   1.000
_cell.length_c   1.000
_cell.angle_alpha   90.00
_cell.angle_beta   90.00
_cell.angle_gamma   90.00
#
_symmetry.space_group_name_H-M   'P 1'
#
loop_
_entity.id
_entity.type
_entity.pdbx_description
1 polymer ?
#
loop_
_entity_poly.entity_id
_entity_poly.type
_entity_poly.pdbx_seq_one_letter_code
_entity_poly.pdbx_strand_id
1 'polypeptide(L)'
;MRRSVCTLVWLGFMLAQAGSVLAGAGTKRVAALTTVYRQNSHADIIVSRLLLTDMLDGSGKDSPLKLASLYTDQRPANDISRLLAASHRFPIYSNIADTLTLGTDKLAVDGVLLIAEHGDYPRSTTGNTQYPKRRFWDEMIQVFRRSGRVVPVFVDKHLADNWIDAKHIYDTARELRIPLMAGSSVPGSWRHPAVDVDRDADLSEVAIISYGSTDHYGFHALECLQSIVEQRRGGETGVQAVQCVTGDSVWTALENKRVDPELFQSALGRVSSGNLSPTLVRERVKQPILWLVEYKDGLRASVMEMNGAANGWAGAWRYRQGGRTASTQFWTQEARPGAHFTLLLNGIERMMLTGNPSWNVQRTLMSSGLLDALLQSCSQGGKRLEVQHLEFGYQQNWRWTDPPPPPPSRPWGEQ
;
A
#
# COMPACT_ATOMS: atom_id res chain seq x y z
N MET A 1 -25.22 24.76 -60.22
CA MET A 1 -25.40 25.83 -59.21
C MET A 1 -25.16 25.29 -57.81
N ARG A 2 -24.10 25.74 -57.16
CA ARG A 2 -23.99 26.22 -55.75
C ARG A 2 -24.74 25.37 -54.72
N ARG A 3 -24.18 24.85 -53.66
CA ARG A 3 -23.20 25.22 -52.60
C ARG A 3 -23.27 24.06 -51.59
N SER A 4 -22.43 23.71 -50.73
CA SER A 4 -21.54 24.45 -49.85
C SER A 4 -20.53 23.49 -49.18
N VAL A 5 -19.34 23.97 -49.10
CA VAL A 5 -18.31 23.55 -48.19
C VAL A 5 -18.63 24.15 -46.83
N CYS A 6 -18.42 23.40 -45.76
CA CYS A 6 -17.98 23.80 -44.44
C CYS A 6 -18.52 22.80 -43.39
N THR A 7 -17.67 21.99 -42.84
CA THR A 7 -17.46 21.84 -41.41
C THR A 7 -16.45 20.69 -41.15
N LEU A 8 -15.20 21.03 -41.27
CA LEU A 8 -14.10 20.22 -40.79
C LEU A 8 -13.09 21.19 -40.17
N VAL A 9 -13.30 21.57 -38.94
CA VAL A 9 -12.30 22.12 -38.00
C VAL A 9 -13.01 22.21 -36.66
N TRP A 10 -12.80 21.23 -35.76
CA TRP A 10 -12.93 21.31 -34.29
C TRP A 10 -12.77 19.93 -33.67
N LEU A 11 -11.60 19.33 -33.83
CA LEU A 11 -11.18 18.15 -33.01
C LEU A 11 -9.65 18.09 -32.88
N GLY A 12 -9.07 19.20 -32.50
CA GLY A 12 -7.62 19.28 -32.39
C GLY A 12 -7.10 20.03 -31.17
N PHE A 13 -7.90 20.28 -30.12
CA PHE A 13 -7.44 21.12 -29.00
C PHE A 13 -7.63 20.59 -27.58
N MET A 14 -7.90 19.32 -27.39
CA MET A 14 -8.06 18.75 -26.01
C MET A 14 -7.03 17.73 -25.59
N LEU A 15 -5.93 17.53 -26.31
CA LEU A 15 -4.88 16.58 -25.93
C LEU A 15 -3.56 17.22 -25.48
N ALA A 16 -3.48 18.55 -25.40
CA ALA A 16 -2.24 19.25 -25.07
C ALA A 16 -2.19 19.90 -23.66
N GLN A 17 -3.19 19.74 -22.79
CA GLN A 17 -3.20 20.40 -21.48
C GLN A 17 -2.84 19.50 -20.27
N ALA A 18 -2.66 18.21 -20.45
CA ALA A 18 -2.26 17.33 -19.35
C ALA A 18 -0.74 17.32 -19.04
N GLY A 19 0.08 17.83 -19.96
CA GLY A 19 1.54 17.84 -19.82
C GLY A 19 2.15 19.10 -19.21
N SER A 20 1.41 20.19 -19.08
CA SER A 20 2.00 21.50 -18.71
C SER A 20 1.78 21.94 -17.24
N VAL A 21 1.08 21.18 -16.42
CA VAL A 21 0.81 21.56 -15.02
C VAL A 21 1.99 21.20 -14.09
N LEU A 22 2.88 20.31 -14.47
CA LEU A 22 4.02 19.88 -13.63
C LEU A 22 5.29 20.72 -13.83
N ALA A 23 5.40 21.51 -14.88
CA ALA A 23 6.63 22.25 -15.23
C ALA A 23 6.86 23.55 -14.41
N GLY A 24 5.96 23.92 -13.47
CA GLY A 24 6.05 25.14 -12.67
C GLY A 24 6.01 24.96 -11.16
N ALA A 25 5.88 23.73 -10.65
CA ALA A 25 5.86 23.46 -9.20
C ALA A 25 7.30 23.49 -8.68
N GLY A 26 7.68 24.53 -7.94
CA GLY A 26 8.97 24.61 -7.24
C GLY A 26 9.20 23.41 -6.34
N THR A 27 10.47 23.11 -6.05
CA THR A 27 10.89 22.03 -5.13
C THR A 27 10.13 22.09 -3.80
N LYS A 28 9.51 21.01 -3.36
CA LYS A 28 8.80 20.93 -2.09
C LYS A 28 9.69 20.38 -0.99
N ARG A 29 9.64 21.01 0.18
CA ARG A 29 10.40 20.61 1.37
C ARG A 29 9.55 19.68 2.21
N VAL A 30 10.03 18.47 2.47
CA VAL A 30 9.29 17.47 3.25
C VAL A 30 10.03 17.08 4.52
N ALA A 31 9.29 16.82 5.58
CA ALA A 31 9.81 16.20 6.80
C ALA A 31 9.57 14.70 6.76
N ALA A 32 10.51 13.90 7.25
CA ALA A 32 10.31 12.47 7.46
C ALA A 32 10.24 12.15 8.96
N LEU A 33 9.20 11.41 9.35
CA LEU A 33 8.99 10.89 10.70
C LEU A 33 9.14 9.37 10.63
N THR A 34 10.21 8.81 11.19
CA THR A 34 10.54 7.40 11.05
C THR A 34 10.66 6.71 12.40
N THR A 35 10.39 5.41 12.46
CA THR A 35 10.68 4.59 13.63
C THR A 35 12.14 4.21 13.72
N VAL A 36 12.72 3.71 12.63
CA VAL A 36 14.15 3.40 12.46
C VAL A 36 14.61 3.78 11.06
N TYR A 37 15.90 4.10 10.91
CA TYR A 37 16.48 4.36 9.60
C TYR A 37 17.77 3.54 9.43
N ARG A 38 17.62 2.31 9.05
CA ARG A 38 18.74 1.39 8.75
C ARG A 38 18.69 0.96 7.29
N GLN A 39 19.79 0.45 6.78
CA GLN A 39 19.84 -0.06 5.40
C GLN A 39 18.70 -1.05 5.14
N ASN A 40 18.02 -0.87 4.01
CA ASN A 40 16.89 -1.67 3.56
C ASN A 40 15.63 -1.61 4.47
N SER A 41 15.56 -0.64 5.40
CA SER A 41 14.29 -0.30 6.04
C SER A 41 13.41 0.51 5.10
N HIS A 42 12.11 0.61 5.39
CA HIS A 42 11.21 1.47 4.61
C HIS A 42 11.66 2.93 4.60
N ALA A 43 12.22 3.43 5.70
CA ALA A 43 12.84 4.76 5.72
C ALA A 43 13.99 4.88 4.71
N ASP A 44 14.89 3.89 4.64
CA ASP A 44 15.97 3.90 3.64
C ASP A 44 15.40 3.84 2.23
N ILE A 45 14.53 2.87 1.96
CA ILE A 45 14.00 2.66 0.61
C ILE A 45 13.15 3.85 0.11
N ILE A 46 12.46 4.58 0.99
CA ILE A 46 11.61 5.72 0.59
C ILE A 46 12.38 7.04 0.70
N VAL A 47 12.98 7.32 1.87
CA VAL A 47 13.58 8.64 2.13
C VAL A 47 14.93 8.80 1.42
N SER A 48 15.74 7.74 1.31
CA SER A 48 17.03 7.83 0.60
C SER A 48 16.85 8.14 -0.89
N ARG A 49 15.68 7.86 -1.50
CA ARG A 49 15.38 8.29 -2.88
C ARG A 49 15.31 9.82 -3.04
N LEU A 50 15.02 10.55 -1.98
CA LEU A 50 15.06 12.00 -1.99
C LEU A 50 16.49 12.56 -1.89
N LEU A 51 17.44 11.70 -1.52
CA LEU A 51 18.84 12.05 -1.30
C LEU A 51 19.75 11.53 -2.44
N LEU A 52 19.42 10.36 -3.00
CA LEU A 52 20.29 9.56 -3.88
C LEU A 52 19.69 9.29 -5.25
N THR A 53 18.58 9.86 -5.63
CA THR A 53 17.80 9.54 -6.83
C THR A 53 16.89 8.31 -6.69
N ASP A 54 16.03 8.09 -7.65
CA ASP A 54 15.09 6.96 -7.71
C ASP A 54 15.78 5.58 -7.82
N MET A 55 17.06 5.56 -8.17
CA MET A 55 17.88 4.35 -8.25
C MET A 55 18.68 4.05 -6.98
N LEU A 56 18.65 4.93 -5.96
CA LEU A 56 19.40 4.80 -4.69
C LEU A 56 20.93 4.70 -4.84
N ASP A 57 21.50 5.31 -5.88
CA ASP A 57 22.95 5.28 -6.15
C ASP A 57 23.47 6.56 -6.81
N GLY A 58 22.64 7.59 -6.91
CA GLY A 58 22.98 8.85 -7.57
C GLY A 58 22.84 8.82 -9.10
N SER A 59 22.54 7.65 -9.69
CA SER A 59 22.08 7.56 -11.09
C SER A 59 20.54 7.67 -11.15
N GLY A 60 19.99 7.85 -12.35
CA GLY A 60 18.54 7.95 -12.52
C GLY A 60 18.00 9.38 -12.33
N LYS A 61 16.80 9.52 -11.78
CA LYS A 61 16.10 10.81 -11.67
C LYS A 61 16.11 11.35 -10.25
N ASP A 62 16.37 12.64 -10.13
CA ASP A 62 16.18 13.37 -8.88
C ASP A 62 14.70 13.48 -8.53
N SER A 63 14.40 13.37 -7.24
CA SER A 63 13.07 13.68 -6.73
C SER A 63 12.81 15.20 -6.74
N PRO A 64 11.60 15.66 -7.09
CA PRO A 64 11.19 17.04 -6.91
C PRO A 64 10.98 17.42 -5.43
N LEU A 65 11.06 16.43 -4.53
CA LEU A 65 10.98 16.62 -3.08
C LEU A 65 12.39 16.75 -2.50
N LYS A 66 12.55 17.63 -1.50
CA LYS A 66 13.79 17.75 -0.72
C LYS A 66 13.53 17.41 0.74
N LEU A 67 14.30 16.50 1.29
CA LEU A 67 14.27 16.22 2.72
C LEU A 67 14.74 17.46 3.50
N ALA A 68 13.83 18.08 4.24
CA ALA A 68 14.12 19.28 5.04
C ALA A 68 14.55 18.93 6.46
N SER A 69 14.06 17.82 7.00
CA SER A 69 14.30 17.39 8.38
C SER A 69 13.91 15.93 8.57
N LEU A 70 14.47 15.32 9.60
CA LEU A 70 14.21 13.95 9.99
C LEU A 70 13.97 13.84 11.50
N TYR A 71 13.00 13.03 11.88
CA TYR A 71 12.84 12.44 13.21
C TYR A 71 13.00 10.93 13.12
N THR A 72 13.76 10.33 14.03
CA THR A 72 13.91 8.89 14.15
C THR A 72 13.69 8.47 15.61
N ASP A 73 12.66 7.64 15.84
CA ASP A 73 12.23 7.27 17.20
C ASP A 73 13.23 6.35 17.90
N GLN A 74 13.74 5.36 17.17
CA GLN A 74 14.76 4.43 17.66
C GLN A 74 16.02 4.49 16.79
N ARG A 75 17.17 4.25 17.44
CA ARG A 75 18.49 4.28 16.80
C ARG A 75 19.25 3.01 17.12
N PRO A 76 19.00 1.92 16.40
CA PRO A 76 19.75 0.68 16.55
C PRO A 76 21.22 0.87 16.13
N ALA A 77 22.08 -0.09 16.48
CA ALA A 77 23.52 -0.01 16.17
C ALA A 77 23.84 0.14 14.67
N ASN A 78 22.95 -0.32 13.80
CA ASN A 78 23.05 -0.20 12.34
C ASN A 78 22.24 1.00 11.77
N ASP A 79 21.94 2.01 12.58
CA ASP A 79 21.32 3.26 12.13
C ASP A 79 22.25 4.01 11.16
N ILE A 80 21.71 4.42 10.01
CA ILE A 80 22.43 5.20 8.98
C ILE A 80 21.98 6.66 8.90
N SER A 81 20.98 7.08 9.68
CA SER A 81 20.38 8.40 9.59
C SER A 81 21.37 9.53 9.77
N ARG A 82 22.30 9.39 10.72
CA ARG A 82 23.33 10.42 11.03
C ARG A 82 24.37 10.53 9.93
N LEU A 83 24.79 9.40 9.35
CA LEU A 83 25.70 9.39 8.22
C LEU A 83 25.08 10.13 7.04
N LEU A 84 23.83 9.82 6.70
CA LEU A 84 23.11 10.48 5.63
C LEU A 84 22.88 11.97 5.92
N ALA A 85 22.56 12.33 7.18
CA ALA A 85 22.38 13.72 7.57
C ALA A 85 23.67 14.54 7.42
N ALA A 86 24.82 13.98 7.78
CA ALA A 86 26.13 14.63 7.59
C ALA A 86 26.47 14.79 6.10
N SER A 87 26.26 13.76 5.29
CA SER A 87 26.57 13.77 3.85
C SER A 87 25.66 14.69 3.05
N HIS A 88 24.36 14.71 3.36
CA HIS A 88 23.34 15.44 2.60
C HIS A 88 22.86 16.74 3.29
N ARG A 89 23.43 17.08 4.45
CA ARG A 89 23.24 18.36 5.15
C ARG A 89 21.78 18.68 5.52
N PHE A 90 21.07 17.71 6.11
CA PHE A 90 19.76 17.94 6.70
C PHE A 90 19.78 17.74 8.22
N PRO A 91 18.97 18.48 9.00
CA PRO A 91 18.91 18.32 10.44
C PRO A 91 18.10 17.09 10.87
N ILE A 92 18.54 16.47 11.97
CA ILE A 92 17.77 15.48 12.72
C ILE A 92 17.36 16.12 14.06
N TYR A 93 16.05 16.17 14.33
CA TYR A 93 15.54 16.69 15.58
C TYR A 93 15.17 15.57 16.55
N SER A 94 15.13 15.90 17.84
CA SER A 94 14.82 14.95 18.92
C SER A 94 13.31 14.75 19.14
N ASN A 95 12.48 15.57 18.52
CA ASN A 95 11.02 15.49 18.62
C ASN A 95 10.34 15.86 17.29
N ILE A 96 9.10 15.45 17.16
CA ILE A 96 8.29 15.63 15.94
C ILE A 96 7.98 17.12 15.73
N ALA A 97 7.73 17.86 16.79
CA ALA A 97 7.39 19.27 16.68
C ALA A 97 8.51 20.08 16.03
N ASP A 98 9.73 19.96 16.53
CA ASP A 98 10.90 20.66 15.95
C ASP A 98 11.21 20.17 14.53
N THR A 99 10.98 18.88 14.24
CA THR A 99 11.13 18.33 12.89
C THR A 99 10.22 19.03 11.89
N LEU A 100 8.97 19.28 12.25
CA LEU A 100 7.99 19.91 11.38
C LEU A 100 8.13 21.42 11.29
N THR A 101 8.63 22.05 12.35
CA THR A 101 8.80 23.51 12.44
C THR A 101 10.22 23.96 12.08
N LEU A 102 11.16 23.02 11.88
CA LEU A 102 12.60 23.30 11.69
C LEU A 102 13.18 24.14 12.84
N GLY A 103 12.72 23.86 14.06
CA GLY A 103 13.11 24.56 15.28
C GLY A 103 12.46 25.95 15.46
N THR A 104 11.43 26.29 14.67
CA THR A 104 10.65 27.52 14.82
C THR A 104 9.30 27.27 15.49
N ASP A 105 8.46 28.29 15.62
CA ASP A 105 7.14 28.16 16.28
C ASP A 105 6.05 27.57 15.38
N LYS A 106 6.23 27.63 14.05
CA LYS A 106 5.19 27.28 13.07
C LYS A 106 5.68 26.23 12.07
N LEU A 107 4.73 25.54 11.49
CA LEU A 107 4.96 24.56 10.42
C LEU A 107 5.79 25.17 9.28
N ALA A 108 6.95 24.59 9.00
CA ALA A 108 7.95 25.12 8.07
C ALA A 108 8.26 24.18 6.89
N VAL A 109 7.48 23.08 6.74
CA VAL A 109 7.60 22.12 5.64
C VAL A 109 6.35 22.13 4.76
N ASP A 110 6.46 21.54 3.57
CA ASP A 110 5.38 21.49 2.56
C ASP A 110 4.70 20.11 2.48
N GLY A 111 5.23 19.13 3.21
CA GLY A 111 4.67 17.79 3.27
C GLY A 111 5.34 16.95 4.35
N VAL A 112 4.69 15.82 4.71
CA VAL A 112 5.19 14.89 5.73
C VAL A 112 5.17 13.46 5.20
N LEU A 113 6.27 12.74 5.41
CA LEU A 113 6.41 11.30 5.21
C LEU A 113 6.41 10.63 6.59
N LEU A 114 5.31 9.96 6.96
CA LEU A 114 5.20 9.20 8.21
C LEU A 114 5.50 7.74 7.90
N ILE A 115 6.72 7.28 8.21
CA ILE A 115 7.23 5.94 7.90
C ILE A 115 7.51 5.21 9.20
N ALA A 116 6.45 4.76 9.86
CA ALA A 116 6.51 4.06 11.13
C ALA A 116 6.44 2.54 10.91
N GLU A 117 7.52 2.03 10.34
CA GLU A 117 7.72 0.62 10.04
C GLU A 117 9.10 0.17 10.50
N HIS A 118 9.21 -1.08 10.95
CA HIS A 118 10.39 -1.64 11.61
C HIS A 118 10.68 -1.01 13.00
N GLY A 119 11.60 -1.61 13.70
CA GLY A 119 11.96 -1.25 15.07
C GLY A 119 11.53 -2.30 16.08
N ASP A 120 11.91 -2.07 17.33
CA ASP A 120 11.57 -2.93 18.46
C ASP A 120 10.36 -2.32 19.19
N TYR A 121 9.18 -2.82 18.84
CA TYR A 121 7.90 -2.40 19.40
C TYR A 121 7.13 -3.59 19.93
N PRO A 122 6.28 -3.39 20.95
CA PRO A 122 5.51 -4.48 21.52
C PRO A 122 4.55 -5.08 20.49
N ARG A 123 4.19 -6.35 20.70
CA ARG A 123 3.12 -7.00 19.95
C ARG A 123 1.82 -6.95 20.73
N SER A 124 0.72 -6.80 20.00
CA SER A 124 -0.62 -6.88 20.56
C SER A 124 -0.96 -8.33 20.92
N THR A 125 -2.07 -8.53 21.61
CA THR A 125 -2.62 -9.87 21.91
C THR A 125 -3.09 -10.60 20.65
N THR A 126 -3.31 -9.90 19.55
CA THR A 126 -3.67 -10.47 18.24
C THR A 126 -2.44 -10.74 17.36
N GLY A 127 -1.23 -10.37 17.83
CA GLY A 127 0.05 -10.73 17.21
C GLY A 127 0.64 -9.67 16.26
N ASN A 128 -0.05 -8.55 16.00
CA ASN A 128 0.48 -7.46 15.20
C ASN A 128 1.43 -6.56 16.01
N THR A 129 2.38 -5.94 15.31
CA THR A 129 3.34 -5.01 15.90
C THR A 129 2.71 -3.65 16.11
N GLN A 130 2.80 -3.13 17.34
CA GLN A 130 2.19 -1.85 17.74
C GLN A 130 3.13 -0.68 17.43
N TYR A 131 3.21 -0.29 16.17
CA TYR A 131 3.99 0.86 15.77
C TYR A 131 3.39 2.17 16.29
N PRO A 132 4.20 3.20 16.64
CA PRO A 132 3.73 4.44 17.27
C PRO A 132 3.04 5.40 16.28
N LYS A 133 2.30 4.90 15.29
CA LYS A 133 1.65 5.71 14.23
C LYS A 133 0.68 6.71 14.79
N ARG A 134 -0.15 6.27 15.78
CA ARG A 134 -1.10 7.14 16.46
C ARG A 134 -0.40 8.29 17.19
N ARG A 135 0.66 8.00 17.94
CA ARG A 135 1.44 9.01 18.63
C ARG A 135 2.06 10.01 17.65
N PHE A 136 2.73 9.53 16.58
CA PHE A 136 3.32 10.39 15.56
C PHE A 136 2.27 11.29 14.91
N TRP A 137 1.10 10.73 14.63
CA TRP A 137 -0.02 11.46 14.05
C TRP A 137 -0.49 12.56 14.99
N ASP A 138 -0.79 12.24 16.25
CA ASP A 138 -1.33 13.20 17.21
C ASP A 138 -0.34 14.35 17.50
N GLU A 139 0.96 14.06 17.61
CA GLU A 139 2.01 15.09 17.76
C GLU A 139 2.08 15.99 16.51
N MET A 140 2.01 15.43 15.31
CA MET A 140 1.96 16.20 14.08
C MET A 140 0.71 17.10 14.01
N ILE A 141 -0.45 16.58 14.36
CA ILE A 141 -1.71 17.33 14.35
C ILE A 141 -1.68 18.52 15.30
N GLN A 142 -1.03 18.39 16.46
CA GLN A 142 -0.82 19.53 17.36
C GLN A 142 -0.04 20.66 16.67
N VAL A 143 0.99 20.33 15.88
CA VAL A 143 1.74 21.33 15.10
C VAL A 143 0.86 21.97 14.04
N PHE A 144 0.06 21.19 13.31
CA PHE A 144 -0.84 21.72 12.29
C PHE A 144 -1.88 22.68 12.90
N ARG A 145 -2.51 22.28 14.00
CA ARG A 145 -3.51 23.11 14.70
C ARG A 145 -2.92 24.45 15.20
N ARG A 146 -1.78 24.41 15.90
CA ARG A 146 -1.15 25.66 16.39
C ARG A 146 -0.60 26.55 15.26
N SER A 147 -0.27 25.97 14.11
CA SER A 147 0.20 26.72 12.93
C SER A 147 -0.92 27.30 12.09
N GLY A 148 -2.18 26.85 12.30
CA GLY A 148 -3.32 27.19 11.44
C GLY A 148 -3.15 26.75 9.98
N ARG A 149 -2.29 25.75 9.73
CA ARG A 149 -1.92 25.27 8.39
C ARG A 149 -1.75 23.76 8.40
N VAL A 150 -2.21 23.11 7.33
CA VAL A 150 -1.98 21.69 7.06
C VAL A 150 -1.17 21.52 5.77
N VAL A 151 -0.53 20.37 5.62
CA VAL A 151 0.21 19.97 4.41
C VAL A 151 -0.13 18.52 4.06
N PRO A 152 0.13 18.07 2.82
CA PRO A 152 -0.04 16.67 2.44
C PRO A 152 0.77 15.74 3.34
N VAL A 153 0.17 14.58 3.67
CA VAL A 153 0.78 13.54 4.50
C VAL A 153 0.69 12.20 3.79
N PHE A 154 1.81 11.50 3.72
CA PHE A 154 1.86 10.09 3.35
C PHE A 154 2.12 9.24 4.59
N VAL A 155 1.33 8.19 4.79
CA VAL A 155 1.52 7.17 5.84
C VAL A 155 1.90 5.85 5.18
N ASP A 156 3.07 5.33 5.49
CA ASP A 156 3.57 4.08 4.92
C ASP A 156 2.82 2.87 5.49
N LYS A 157 2.45 1.93 4.63
CA LYS A 157 1.66 0.71 4.88
C LYS A 157 0.29 0.99 5.50
N HIS A 158 -0.14 0.21 6.55
CA HIS A 158 -1.43 0.43 7.22
C HIS A 158 -1.49 1.80 7.92
N LEU A 159 -2.69 2.32 8.10
CA LEU A 159 -2.88 3.58 8.83
C LEU A 159 -2.48 3.44 10.30
N ALA A 160 -2.87 2.35 10.93
CA ALA A 160 -2.47 1.95 12.27
C ALA A 160 -2.61 0.43 12.44
N ASP A 161 -2.10 -0.10 13.55
CA ASP A 161 -2.14 -1.51 13.90
C ASP A 161 -3.50 -2.01 14.42
N ASN A 162 -4.45 -1.10 14.65
CA ASN A 162 -5.82 -1.40 15.04
C ASN A 162 -6.81 -0.44 14.38
N TRP A 163 -8.08 -0.86 14.32
CA TRP A 163 -9.15 -0.09 13.70
C TRP A 163 -9.38 1.27 14.35
N ILE A 164 -9.36 1.34 15.68
CA ILE A 164 -9.69 2.57 16.42
C ILE A 164 -8.71 3.68 16.04
N ASP A 165 -7.41 3.37 16.01
CA ASP A 165 -6.37 4.33 15.66
C ASP A 165 -6.36 4.64 14.16
N ALA A 166 -6.56 3.64 13.30
CA ALA A 166 -6.69 3.85 11.86
C ALA A 166 -7.87 4.80 11.52
N LYS A 167 -9.01 4.57 12.16
CA LYS A 167 -10.20 5.41 12.00
C LYS A 167 -9.97 6.83 12.52
N HIS A 168 -9.30 6.98 13.66
CA HIS A 168 -8.94 8.29 14.21
C HIS A 168 -8.05 9.09 13.26
N ILE A 169 -7.02 8.46 12.68
CA ILE A 169 -6.13 9.09 11.69
C ILE A 169 -6.94 9.55 10.48
N TYR A 170 -7.79 8.70 9.96
CA TYR A 170 -8.66 9.01 8.82
C TYR A 170 -9.65 10.16 9.12
N ASP A 171 -10.35 10.10 10.27
CA ASP A 171 -11.34 11.10 10.63
C ASP A 171 -10.71 12.46 10.88
N THR A 172 -9.58 12.50 11.58
CA THR A 172 -8.83 13.74 11.83
C THR A 172 -8.31 14.35 10.52
N ALA A 173 -7.85 13.51 9.59
CA ALA A 173 -7.43 14.01 8.28
C ALA A 173 -8.59 14.65 7.51
N ARG A 174 -9.78 14.06 7.56
CA ARG A 174 -10.99 14.63 6.95
C ARG A 174 -11.44 15.92 7.62
N GLU A 175 -11.48 15.92 8.95
CA GLU A 175 -11.85 17.11 9.76
C GLU A 175 -10.98 18.32 9.37
N LEU A 176 -9.68 18.11 9.33
CA LEU A 176 -8.70 19.17 9.04
C LEU A 176 -8.44 19.37 7.54
N ARG A 177 -9.06 18.59 6.67
CA ARG A 177 -8.86 18.61 5.20
C ARG A 177 -7.41 18.38 4.81
N ILE A 178 -6.73 17.46 5.50
CA ILE A 178 -5.36 17.07 5.17
C ILE A 178 -5.39 16.18 3.93
N PRO A 179 -4.67 16.51 2.84
CA PRO A 179 -4.45 15.57 1.75
C PRO A 179 -3.68 14.36 2.29
N LEU A 180 -4.39 13.26 2.52
CA LEU A 180 -3.85 12.03 3.12
C LEU A 180 -3.80 10.92 2.08
N MET A 181 -2.64 10.30 1.94
CA MET A 181 -2.42 9.09 1.17
C MET A 181 -1.69 8.07 2.04
N ALA A 182 -2.02 6.81 1.89
CA ALA A 182 -1.39 5.72 2.62
C ALA A 182 -1.36 4.45 1.78
N GLY A 183 -0.66 3.42 2.22
CA GLY A 183 -0.75 2.08 1.68
C GLY A 183 0.57 1.47 1.23
N SER A 184 0.41 0.30 0.64
CA SER A 184 1.48 -0.56 0.15
C SER A 184 2.01 -0.13 -1.22
N SER A 185 3.30 -0.39 -1.48
CA SER A 185 3.91 -0.28 -2.81
C SER A 185 3.46 -1.39 -3.79
N VAL A 186 2.92 -2.50 -3.27
CA VAL A 186 2.64 -3.72 -4.06
C VAL A 186 1.51 -3.53 -5.07
N PRO A 187 0.36 -2.90 -4.77
CA PRO A 187 -0.72 -2.72 -5.77
C PRO A 187 -0.30 -1.97 -7.02
N GLY A 188 0.65 -1.05 -6.92
CA GLY A 188 1.19 -0.26 -8.03
C GLY A 188 2.34 -0.92 -8.80
N SER A 189 2.81 -2.09 -8.36
CA SER A 189 3.95 -2.81 -8.97
C SER A 189 3.58 -3.45 -10.31
N TRP A 190 4.56 -4.08 -10.95
CA TRP A 190 4.35 -4.82 -12.20
C TRP A 190 3.39 -5.99 -11.99
N ARG A 191 2.68 -6.35 -13.06
CA ARG A 191 1.79 -7.51 -13.07
C ARG A 191 2.22 -8.51 -14.13
N HIS A 192 2.30 -9.78 -13.74
CA HIS A 192 2.71 -10.86 -14.64
C HIS A 192 1.64 -11.98 -14.68
N PRO A 193 0.88 -12.10 -15.79
CA PRO A 193 0.86 -11.21 -16.98
C PRO A 193 0.34 -9.81 -16.62
N ALA A 194 0.61 -8.84 -17.49
CA ALA A 194 0.20 -7.44 -17.35
C ALA A 194 -1.31 -7.28 -17.58
N VAL A 195 -2.10 -7.78 -16.63
CA VAL A 195 -3.58 -7.72 -16.65
C VAL A 195 -4.12 -7.09 -15.38
N ASP A 196 -5.20 -6.35 -15.52
CA ASP A 196 -6.00 -5.80 -14.43
C ASP A 196 -7.45 -6.27 -14.55
N VAL A 197 -8.23 -6.10 -13.50
CA VAL A 197 -9.67 -6.32 -13.55
C VAL A 197 -10.32 -5.25 -14.42
N ASP A 198 -11.31 -5.65 -15.22
CA ASP A 198 -12.07 -4.71 -16.03
C ASP A 198 -12.80 -3.72 -15.13
N ARG A 199 -12.84 -2.44 -15.53
CA ARG A 199 -13.57 -1.43 -14.76
C ARG A 199 -15.06 -1.76 -14.75
N ASP A 200 -15.71 -1.52 -13.60
CA ASP A 200 -17.12 -1.83 -13.36
C ASP A 200 -17.47 -3.31 -13.60
N ALA A 201 -16.47 -4.18 -13.41
CA ALA A 201 -16.63 -5.62 -13.54
C ALA A 201 -17.65 -6.17 -12.55
N ASP A 202 -18.48 -7.11 -13.02
CA ASP A 202 -19.32 -7.91 -12.15
C ASP A 202 -18.53 -9.13 -11.68
N LEU A 203 -17.89 -9.01 -10.52
CA LEU A 203 -17.08 -10.07 -9.92
C LEU A 203 -17.92 -10.95 -9.00
N SER A 204 -17.65 -12.24 -9.00
CA SER A 204 -18.29 -13.20 -8.10
C SER A 204 -17.35 -13.69 -7.00
N GLU A 205 -16.07 -13.82 -7.29
CA GLU A 205 -15.07 -14.29 -6.33
C GLU A 205 -13.67 -13.78 -6.68
N VAL A 206 -12.87 -13.52 -5.63
CA VAL A 206 -11.45 -13.14 -5.75
C VAL A 206 -10.62 -13.97 -4.78
N ALA A 207 -9.50 -14.51 -5.24
CA ALA A 207 -8.54 -15.24 -4.42
C ALA A 207 -7.17 -14.58 -4.51
N ILE A 208 -6.53 -14.33 -3.35
CA ILE A 208 -5.17 -13.82 -3.25
C ILE A 208 -4.29 -14.90 -2.61
N ILE A 209 -3.13 -15.14 -3.19
CA ILE A 209 -2.05 -15.92 -2.58
C ILE A 209 -1.02 -14.96 -2.01
N SER A 210 -0.55 -15.27 -0.82
CA SER A 210 0.44 -14.54 -0.05
C SER A 210 1.48 -15.47 0.55
N TYR A 211 2.51 -14.88 1.12
CA TYR A 211 3.60 -15.54 1.82
C TYR A 211 4.15 -14.60 2.91
N GLY A 212 5.13 -15.08 3.69
CA GLY A 212 5.81 -14.27 4.71
C GLY A 212 5.06 -14.23 6.03
N SER A 213 5.12 -13.12 6.73
CA SER A 213 4.47 -12.95 8.02
C SER A 213 3.03 -12.47 7.88
N THR A 214 2.16 -13.03 8.70
CA THR A 214 0.71 -12.74 8.70
C THR A 214 0.40 -11.25 8.92
N ASP A 215 1.16 -10.58 9.79
CA ASP A 215 1.02 -9.16 10.08
C ASP A 215 1.49 -8.29 8.88
N HIS A 216 2.79 -8.33 8.57
CA HIS A 216 3.38 -7.39 7.61
C HIS A 216 3.05 -7.72 6.16
N TYR A 217 3.15 -9.00 5.77
CA TYR A 217 2.91 -9.46 4.40
C TYR A 217 1.42 -9.66 4.12
N GLY A 218 0.66 -10.04 5.16
CA GLY A 218 -0.79 -10.11 5.07
C GLY A 218 -1.44 -8.77 4.75
N PHE A 219 -0.91 -7.67 5.29
CA PHE A 219 -1.37 -6.33 4.91
C PHE A 219 -1.17 -6.05 3.42
N HIS A 220 -0.01 -6.42 2.86
CA HIS A 220 0.23 -6.27 1.42
C HIS A 220 -0.77 -7.08 0.59
N ALA A 221 -1.10 -8.31 1.04
CA ALA A 221 -2.10 -9.14 0.38
C ALA A 221 -3.50 -8.52 0.41
N LEU A 222 -3.90 -7.89 1.52
CA LEU A 222 -5.17 -7.16 1.63
C LEU A 222 -5.19 -5.91 0.74
N GLU A 223 -4.08 -5.19 0.59
CA GLU A 223 -3.97 -4.09 -0.36
C GLU A 223 -4.05 -4.57 -1.82
N CYS A 224 -3.46 -5.74 -2.14
CA CYS A 224 -3.64 -6.38 -3.45
C CYS A 224 -5.12 -6.76 -3.68
N LEU A 225 -5.77 -7.37 -2.69
CA LEU A 225 -7.19 -7.69 -2.74
C LEU A 225 -8.02 -6.44 -3.01
N GLN A 226 -7.84 -5.40 -2.20
CA GLN A 226 -8.62 -4.15 -2.34
C GLN A 226 -8.38 -3.48 -3.70
N SER A 227 -7.15 -3.52 -4.24
CA SER A 227 -6.86 -2.95 -5.56
C SER A 227 -7.61 -3.64 -6.72
N ILE A 228 -8.03 -4.89 -6.53
CA ILE A 228 -8.88 -5.64 -7.46
C ILE A 228 -10.36 -5.33 -7.19
N VAL A 229 -10.81 -5.52 -5.94
CA VAL A 229 -12.24 -5.48 -5.63
C VAL A 229 -12.84 -4.08 -5.73
N GLU A 230 -12.07 -3.02 -5.50
CA GLU A 230 -12.54 -1.64 -5.65
C GLU A 230 -12.82 -1.23 -7.10
N GLN A 231 -12.36 -2.03 -8.09
CA GLN A 231 -12.63 -1.79 -9.53
C GLN A 231 -13.99 -2.32 -9.96
N ARG A 232 -14.66 -3.15 -9.12
CA ARG A 232 -15.92 -3.80 -9.47
C ARG A 232 -17.07 -2.80 -9.59
N ARG A 233 -18.17 -3.24 -10.17
CA ARG A 233 -19.39 -2.45 -10.29
C ARG A 233 -19.85 -1.94 -8.93
N GLY A 234 -20.03 -0.64 -8.82
CA GLY A 234 -20.39 0.02 -7.57
C GLY A 234 -19.18 0.39 -6.69
N GLY A 235 -17.95 0.05 -7.09
CA GLY A 235 -16.74 0.33 -6.30
C GLY A 235 -16.66 -0.55 -5.05
N GLU A 236 -16.08 -0.03 -3.97
CA GLU A 236 -16.10 -0.69 -2.67
C GLU A 236 -17.49 -0.51 -2.01
N THR A 237 -18.12 -1.61 -1.61
CA THR A 237 -19.50 -1.64 -1.08
C THR A 237 -19.57 -1.89 0.43
N GLY A 238 -18.44 -2.18 1.05
CA GLY A 238 -18.31 -2.54 2.46
C GLY A 238 -18.26 -4.05 2.68
N VAL A 239 -17.71 -4.42 3.82
CA VAL A 239 -17.52 -5.81 4.26
C VAL A 239 -18.57 -6.16 5.32
N GLN A 240 -19.23 -7.31 5.16
CA GLN A 240 -20.21 -7.83 6.09
C GLN A 240 -19.54 -8.65 7.20
N ALA A 241 -18.66 -9.58 6.82
CA ALA A 241 -18.05 -10.49 7.77
C ALA A 241 -16.66 -10.94 7.32
N VAL A 242 -15.86 -11.37 8.29
CA VAL A 242 -14.55 -11.98 8.08
C VAL A 242 -14.40 -13.25 8.89
N GLN A 243 -13.53 -14.15 8.41
CA GLN A 243 -13.15 -15.34 9.16
C GLN A 243 -11.72 -15.74 8.87
N CYS A 244 -10.97 -16.11 9.90
CA CYS A 244 -9.65 -16.73 9.80
C CYS A 244 -9.79 -18.25 9.96
N VAL A 245 -9.16 -19.03 9.09
CA VAL A 245 -9.06 -20.49 9.17
C VAL A 245 -7.58 -20.85 9.17
N THR A 246 -7.14 -21.75 10.04
CA THR A 246 -5.72 -22.07 10.18
C THR A 246 -5.49 -23.59 10.20
N GLY A 247 -4.26 -24.01 9.88
CA GLY A 247 -3.86 -25.41 9.93
C GLY A 247 -4.65 -26.31 8.98
N ASP A 248 -4.90 -27.55 9.38
CA ASP A 248 -5.56 -28.53 8.52
C ASP A 248 -6.99 -28.16 8.10
N SER A 249 -7.65 -27.29 8.86
CA SER A 249 -8.96 -26.77 8.50
C SER A 249 -8.96 -25.95 7.19
N VAL A 250 -7.80 -25.42 6.79
CA VAL A 250 -7.63 -24.72 5.50
C VAL A 250 -7.85 -25.70 4.34
N TRP A 251 -7.26 -26.90 4.44
CA TRP A 251 -7.42 -27.92 3.40
C TRP A 251 -8.85 -28.41 3.31
N THR A 252 -9.51 -28.63 4.45
CA THR A 252 -10.94 -28.95 4.49
C THR A 252 -11.79 -27.83 3.89
N ALA A 253 -11.45 -26.56 4.11
CA ALA A 253 -12.16 -25.44 3.51
C ALA A 253 -12.01 -25.40 1.97
N LEU A 254 -10.84 -25.76 1.44
CA LEU A 254 -10.60 -25.89 -0.01
C LEU A 254 -11.38 -27.08 -0.59
N GLU A 255 -11.35 -28.25 0.05
CA GLU A 255 -12.11 -29.44 -0.34
C GLU A 255 -13.61 -29.16 -0.37
N ASN A 256 -14.13 -28.42 0.59
CA ASN A 256 -15.53 -27.97 0.67
C ASN A 256 -15.85 -26.75 -0.24
N LYS A 257 -14.92 -26.34 -1.11
CA LYS A 257 -15.10 -25.24 -2.08
C LYS A 257 -15.51 -23.91 -1.42
N ARG A 258 -15.04 -23.65 -0.20
CA ARG A 258 -15.19 -22.32 0.40
C ARG A 258 -14.37 -21.26 -0.33
N VAL A 259 -13.35 -21.69 -1.07
CA VAL A 259 -12.57 -20.94 -2.05
C VAL A 259 -12.71 -21.66 -3.38
N ASP A 260 -12.87 -20.92 -4.45
CA ASP A 260 -12.91 -21.48 -5.80
C ASP A 260 -11.57 -22.19 -6.12
N PRO A 261 -11.58 -23.52 -6.41
CA PRO A 261 -10.34 -24.28 -6.64
C PRO A 261 -9.56 -23.81 -7.88
N GLU A 262 -10.25 -23.33 -8.92
CA GLU A 262 -9.60 -22.81 -10.12
C GLU A 262 -8.89 -21.50 -9.83
N LEU A 263 -9.50 -20.58 -9.07
CA LEU A 263 -8.86 -19.34 -8.66
C LEU A 263 -7.66 -19.59 -7.75
N PHE A 264 -7.80 -20.53 -6.80
CA PHE A 264 -6.68 -20.94 -5.95
C PHE A 264 -5.48 -21.43 -6.77
N GLN A 265 -5.72 -22.39 -7.68
CA GLN A 265 -4.66 -22.96 -8.52
C GLN A 265 -4.07 -21.90 -9.47
N SER A 266 -4.91 -21.07 -10.05
CA SER A 266 -4.48 -20.01 -10.98
C SER A 266 -3.60 -18.97 -10.28
N ALA A 267 -3.97 -18.50 -9.08
CA ALA A 267 -3.16 -17.56 -8.32
C ALA A 267 -1.86 -18.20 -7.80
N LEU A 268 -1.93 -19.41 -7.24
CA LEU A 268 -0.76 -20.12 -6.73
C LEU A 268 0.25 -20.39 -7.85
N GLY A 269 -0.21 -20.79 -9.03
CA GLY A 269 0.63 -21.03 -10.20
C GLY A 269 1.41 -19.81 -10.68
N ARG A 270 0.99 -18.59 -10.29
CA ARG A 270 1.73 -17.35 -10.61
C ARG A 270 2.95 -17.12 -9.72
N VAL A 271 2.96 -17.66 -8.50
CA VAL A 271 3.98 -17.38 -7.47
C VAL A 271 4.63 -18.63 -6.90
N SER A 272 4.33 -19.79 -7.46
CA SER A 272 4.98 -21.05 -7.08
C SER A 272 6.19 -21.35 -7.98
N SER A 273 7.20 -21.99 -7.41
CA SER A 273 8.33 -22.53 -8.19
C SER A 273 7.91 -23.86 -8.83
N GLY A 274 7.48 -23.80 -10.09
CA GLY A 274 7.01 -24.96 -10.86
C GLY A 274 5.56 -25.34 -10.60
N ASN A 275 5.06 -26.34 -11.35
CA ASN A 275 3.71 -26.87 -11.18
C ASN A 275 3.65 -27.73 -9.92
N LEU A 276 3.01 -27.23 -8.87
CA LEU A 276 2.81 -27.96 -7.64
C LEU A 276 1.49 -28.72 -7.68
N SER A 277 1.54 -30.06 -7.48
CA SER A 277 0.33 -30.83 -7.23
C SER A 277 -0.31 -30.43 -5.90
N PRO A 278 -1.63 -30.58 -5.71
CA PRO A 278 -2.29 -30.30 -4.44
C PRO A 278 -1.65 -31.03 -3.25
N THR A 279 -1.22 -32.28 -3.45
CA THR A 279 -0.51 -33.07 -2.43
C THR A 279 0.81 -32.40 -2.03
N LEU A 280 1.62 -31.98 -3.01
CA LEU A 280 2.90 -31.33 -2.76
C LEU A 280 2.73 -29.96 -2.08
N VAL A 281 1.69 -29.22 -2.41
CA VAL A 281 1.34 -27.97 -1.72
C VAL A 281 1.08 -28.24 -0.23
N ARG A 282 0.24 -29.24 0.07
CA ARG A 282 -0.08 -29.65 1.44
C ARG A 282 1.14 -30.13 2.22
N GLU A 283 2.07 -30.81 1.56
CA GLU A 283 3.33 -31.24 2.16
C GLU A 283 4.27 -30.08 2.49
N ARG A 284 4.34 -29.06 1.62
CA ARG A 284 5.26 -27.92 1.79
C ARG A 284 4.74 -26.87 2.76
N VAL A 285 3.44 -26.60 2.75
CA VAL A 285 2.81 -25.57 3.57
C VAL A 285 2.43 -26.15 4.92
N LYS A 286 3.27 -25.93 5.94
CA LYS A 286 3.10 -26.50 7.27
C LYS A 286 2.08 -25.77 8.14
N GLN A 287 1.94 -24.48 7.93
CA GLN A 287 1.05 -23.61 8.70
C GLN A 287 0.23 -22.71 7.74
N PRO A 288 -0.70 -23.31 7.00
CA PRO A 288 -1.55 -22.53 6.11
C PRO A 288 -2.50 -21.63 6.89
N ILE A 289 -2.72 -20.42 6.37
CA ILE A 289 -3.73 -19.49 6.86
C ILE A 289 -4.64 -19.13 5.69
N LEU A 290 -5.93 -19.14 5.94
CA LEU A 290 -6.96 -18.70 5.01
C LEU A 290 -7.82 -17.64 5.68
N TRP A 291 -7.85 -16.47 5.10
CA TRP A 291 -8.76 -15.38 5.44
C TRP A 291 -9.91 -15.37 4.43
N LEU A 292 -11.12 -15.37 4.94
CA LEU A 292 -12.36 -15.27 4.17
C LEU A 292 -12.98 -13.91 4.43
N VAL A 293 -13.38 -13.22 3.38
CA VAL A 293 -13.99 -11.90 3.42
C VAL A 293 -15.32 -11.95 2.65
N GLU A 294 -16.40 -11.60 3.31
CA GLU A 294 -17.74 -11.53 2.74
C GLU A 294 -18.14 -10.07 2.56
N TYR A 295 -18.29 -9.64 1.31
CA TYR A 295 -18.72 -8.26 0.99
C TYR A 295 -20.24 -8.14 0.98
N LYS A 296 -20.75 -6.93 1.23
CA LYS A 296 -22.20 -6.68 1.30
C LYS A 296 -22.96 -6.92 -0.01
N ASP A 297 -22.30 -6.81 -1.15
CA ASP A 297 -22.87 -7.07 -2.48
C ASP A 297 -22.82 -8.55 -2.89
N GLY A 298 -22.40 -9.43 -1.99
CA GLY A 298 -22.30 -10.86 -2.21
C GLY A 298 -21.02 -11.31 -2.92
N LEU A 299 -20.05 -10.42 -3.17
CA LEU A 299 -18.70 -10.82 -3.56
C LEU A 299 -18.06 -11.60 -2.41
N ARG A 300 -17.43 -12.71 -2.72
CA ARG A 300 -16.60 -13.48 -1.79
C ARG A 300 -15.12 -13.27 -2.13
N ALA A 301 -14.30 -13.07 -1.12
CA ALA A 301 -12.87 -13.02 -1.32
C ALA A 301 -12.13 -13.88 -0.31
N SER A 302 -10.96 -14.32 -0.71
CA SER A 302 -10.04 -15.10 0.13
C SER A 302 -8.62 -14.60 -0.01
N VAL A 303 -7.87 -14.64 1.09
CA VAL A 303 -6.42 -14.44 1.11
C VAL A 303 -5.79 -15.67 1.77
N MET A 304 -4.84 -16.30 1.09
CA MET A 304 -4.21 -17.52 1.58
C MET A 304 -2.69 -17.33 1.73
N GLU A 305 -2.21 -17.48 2.95
CA GLU A 305 -0.78 -17.49 3.26
C GLU A 305 -0.23 -18.90 3.07
N MET A 306 0.59 -19.09 2.02
CA MET A 306 1.09 -20.38 1.54
C MET A 306 2.62 -20.47 1.64
N ASN A 307 3.15 -20.25 2.86
CA ASN A 307 4.58 -20.35 3.14
C ASN A 307 5.14 -21.72 2.81
N GLY A 308 6.20 -21.77 1.98
CA GLY A 308 6.80 -23.00 1.45
C GLY A 308 6.31 -23.38 0.06
N ALA A 309 5.18 -22.85 -0.40
CA ALA A 309 4.67 -23.05 -1.77
C ALA A 309 4.63 -21.75 -2.60
N ALA A 310 4.49 -20.61 -1.96
CA ALA A 310 4.47 -19.29 -2.60
C ALA A 310 5.67 -18.44 -2.19
N ASN A 311 6.15 -17.58 -3.09
CA ASN A 311 7.24 -16.64 -2.91
C ASN A 311 6.92 -15.21 -3.39
N GLY A 312 5.63 -14.87 -3.46
CA GLY A 312 5.14 -13.57 -3.92
C GLY A 312 3.66 -13.41 -3.66
N TRP A 313 3.10 -12.31 -4.13
CA TRP A 313 1.66 -12.03 -4.11
C TRP A 313 1.07 -12.26 -5.49
N ALA A 314 -0.05 -12.97 -5.54
CA ALA A 314 -0.83 -13.16 -6.76
C ALA A 314 -2.31 -13.06 -6.49
N GLY A 315 -3.05 -12.55 -7.47
CA GLY A 315 -4.51 -12.49 -7.44
C GLY A 315 -5.12 -13.25 -8.62
N ALA A 316 -6.25 -13.89 -8.36
CA ALA A 316 -7.13 -14.46 -9.38
C ALA A 316 -8.57 -14.04 -9.09
N TRP A 317 -9.34 -13.81 -10.15
CA TRP A 317 -10.73 -13.37 -10.00
C TRP A 317 -11.63 -14.01 -11.06
N ARG A 318 -12.91 -14.12 -10.71
CA ARG A 318 -13.96 -14.67 -11.58
C ARG A 318 -14.99 -13.60 -11.88
N TYR A 319 -15.27 -13.41 -13.16
CA TYR A 319 -16.39 -12.60 -13.64
C TYR A 319 -17.68 -13.39 -13.51
N ARG A 320 -18.74 -12.79 -12.99
CA ARG A 320 -20.05 -13.46 -12.81
C ARG A 320 -20.67 -13.82 -14.15
N GLN A 321 -20.60 -12.94 -15.14
CA GLN A 321 -21.09 -13.23 -16.47
C GLN A 321 -20.06 -14.06 -17.25
N GLY A 322 -20.50 -15.20 -17.81
CA GLY A 322 -19.67 -16.08 -18.62
C GLY A 322 -18.64 -16.90 -17.86
N GLY A 323 -18.50 -16.72 -16.53
CA GLY A 323 -17.57 -17.49 -15.70
C GLY A 323 -16.08 -17.31 -16.02
N ARG A 324 -15.71 -16.32 -16.85
CA ARG A 324 -14.31 -16.04 -17.22
C ARG A 324 -13.48 -15.77 -15.97
N THR A 325 -12.28 -16.33 -15.96
CA THR A 325 -11.28 -16.08 -14.91
C THR A 325 -10.07 -15.33 -15.47
N ALA A 326 -9.37 -14.63 -14.59
CA ALA A 326 -8.07 -14.05 -14.89
C ALA A 326 -7.20 -14.10 -13.63
N SER A 327 -5.88 -14.05 -13.80
CA SER A 327 -4.93 -14.03 -12.69
C SER A 327 -3.65 -13.32 -13.05
N THR A 328 -3.01 -12.73 -12.05
CA THR A 328 -1.74 -12.04 -12.19
C THR A 328 -0.90 -12.16 -10.93
N GLN A 329 0.41 -12.17 -11.09
CA GLN A 329 1.35 -11.91 -9.99
C GLN A 329 1.50 -10.39 -9.82
N PHE A 330 1.50 -9.90 -8.59
CA PHE A 330 2.00 -8.58 -8.24
C PHE A 330 3.51 -8.69 -8.00
N TRP A 331 4.27 -8.43 -9.05
CA TRP A 331 5.72 -8.62 -9.00
C TRP A 331 6.42 -7.39 -8.43
N THR A 332 7.26 -7.63 -7.43
CA THR A 332 8.09 -6.61 -6.78
C THR A 332 9.55 -6.86 -7.08
N GLN A 333 10.33 -5.81 -7.33
CA GLN A 333 11.77 -5.93 -7.38
C GLN A 333 12.31 -5.91 -5.95
N GLU A 334 12.54 -7.09 -5.37
CA GLU A 334 13.02 -7.21 -3.99
C GLU A 334 14.48 -6.75 -3.83
N ALA A 335 15.31 -7.04 -4.82
CA ALA A 335 16.71 -6.56 -4.84
C ALA A 335 16.77 -5.04 -5.06
N ARG A 336 17.87 -4.42 -4.61
CA ARG A 336 18.10 -2.99 -4.81
C ARG A 336 18.13 -2.65 -6.31
N PRO A 337 17.50 -1.57 -6.79
CA PRO A 337 17.01 -0.43 -6.02
C PRO A 337 15.60 -0.61 -5.42
N GLY A 338 14.93 -1.75 -5.52
CA GLY A 338 13.58 -1.92 -5.00
C GLY A 338 12.58 -1.01 -5.72
N ALA A 339 12.55 -1.08 -7.04
CA ALA A 339 11.91 -0.05 -7.87
C ALA A 339 10.38 0.00 -7.77
N HIS A 340 9.72 -1.01 -7.17
CA HIS A 340 8.30 -0.91 -6.79
C HIS A 340 8.07 0.23 -5.77
N PHE A 341 9.06 0.59 -4.96
CA PHE A 341 9.01 1.80 -4.13
C PHE A 341 9.22 3.09 -4.91
N THR A 342 9.90 3.06 -6.06
CA THR A 342 9.92 4.22 -6.98
C THR A 342 8.52 4.50 -7.51
N LEU A 343 7.74 3.45 -7.85
CA LEU A 343 6.36 3.62 -8.29
C LEU A 343 5.47 4.19 -7.17
N LEU A 344 5.67 3.76 -5.94
CA LEU A 344 5.02 4.35 -4.76
C LEU A 344 5.40 5.82 -4.60
N LEU A 345 6.71 6.14 -4.67
CA LEU A 345 7.21 7.51 -4.52
C LEU A 345 6.65 8.45 -5.60
N ASN A 346 6.51 8.01 -6.85
CA ASN A 346 5.88 8.81 -7.91
C ASN A 346 4.45 9.24 -7.53
N GLY A 347 3.70 8.36 -6.87
CA GLY A 347 2.37 8.69 -6.33
C GLY A 347 2.44 9.72 -5.20
N ILE A 348 3.42 9.57 -4.30
CA ILE A 348 3.67 10.50 -3.19
C ILE A 348 4.08 11.87 -3.73
N GLU A 349 5.03 11.94 -4.65
CA GLU A 349 5.51 13.16 -5.28
C GLU A 349 4.36 13.93 -5.93
N ARG A 350 3.52 13.23 -6.69
CA ARG A 350 2.34 13.84 -7.30
C ARG A 350 1.43 14.48 -6.25
N MET A 351 1.13 13.78 -5.14
CA MET A 351 0.33 14.36 -4.06
C MET A 351 1.02 15.57 -3.42
N MET A 352 2.31 15.50 -3.13
CA MET A 352 3.05 16.60 -2.51
C MET A 352 3.08 17.84 -3.40
N LEU A 353 3.17 17.66 -4.72
CA LEU A 353 3.19 18.76 -5.69
C LEU A 353 1.82 19.37 -5.94
N THR A 354 0.76 18.55 -5.98
CA THR A 354 -0.58 18.97 -6.42
C THR A 354 -1.58 19.19 -5.28
N GLY A 355 -1.30 18.67 -4.09
CA GLY A 355 -2.25 18.60 -2.97
C GLY A 355 -3.34 17.54 -3.13
N ASN A 356 -3.31 16.72 -4.20
CA ASN A 356 -4.33 15.72 -4.49
C ASN A 356 -3.75 14.30 -4.32
N PRO A 357 -4.30 13.45 -3.43
CA PRO A 357 -3.90 12.07 -3.31
C PRO A 357 -3.96 11.31 -4.64
N SER A 358 -2.94 10.52 -4.94
CA SER A 358 -2.88 9.72 -6.17
C SER A 358 -3.83 8.54 -6.17
N TRP A 359 -4.24 8.07 -4.98
CA TRP A 359 -5.30 7.09 -4.75
C TRP A 359 -6.01 7.37 -3.42
N ASN A 360 -7.19 6.80 -3.29
CA ASN A 360 -8.03 6.99 -2.11
C ASN A 360 -7.42 6.33 -0.88
N VAL A 361 -7.30 7.08 0.21
CA VAL A 361 -6.86 6.54 1.51
C VAL A 361 -7.88 5.55 2.10
N GLN A 362 -9.13 5.56 1.64
CA GLN A 362 -10.16 4.60 2.05
C GLN A 362 -9.77 3.15 1.73
N ARG A 363 -8.98 2.89 0.66
CA ARG A 363 -8.39 1.57 0.42
C ARG A 363 -7.61 1.10 1.63
N THR A 364 -6.67 1.92 2.08
CA THR A 364 -5.80 1.58 3.20
C THR A 364 -6.54 1.56 4.54
N LEU A 365 -7.59 2.38 4.70
CA LEU A 365 -8.47 2.28 5.85
C LEU A 365 -9.21 0.93 5.88
N MET A 366 -9.74 0.49 4.74
CA MET A 366 -10.39 -0.83 4.62
C MET A 366 -9.40 -1.96 4.89
N SER A 367 -8.23 -1.93 4.26
CA SER A 367 -7.19 -2.95 4.46
C SER A 367 -6.68 -3.00 5.90
N SER A 368 -6.56 -1.85 6.58
CA SER A 368 -6.18 -1.79 8.01
C SER A 368 -7.25 -2.40 8.91
N GLY A 369 -8.51 -2.08 8.65
CA GLY A 369 -9.64 -2.65 9.41
C GLY A 369 -9.84 -4.14 9.15
N LEU A 370 -9.63 -4.60 7.91
CA LEU A 370 -9.65 -6.02 7.57
C LEU A 370 -8.54 -6.78 8.30
N LEU A 371 -7.31 -6.26 8.31
CA LEU A 371 -6.19 -6.89 9.01
C LEU A 371 -6.51 -7.04 10.50
N ASP A 372 -6.96 -5.98 11.16
CA ASP A 372 -7.32 -6.00 12.59
C ASP A 372 -8.43 -7.04 12.86
N ALA A 373 -9.52 -7.03 12.10
CA ALA A 373 -10.63 -7.97 12.29
C ALA A 373 -10.23 -9.43 12.02
N LEU A 374 -9.39 -9.68 11.00
CA LEU A 374 -8.91 -11.01 10.67
C LEU A 374 -7.96 -11.55 11.73
N LEU A 375 -7.05 -10.73 12.26
CA LEU A 375 -6.18 -11.11 13.37
C LEU A 375 -6.99 -11.38 14.65
N GLN A 376 -8.05 -10.60 14.92
CA GLN A 376 -8.99 -10.89 15.99
C GLN A 376 -9.72 -12.22 15.79
N SER A 377 -10.18 -12.53 14.57
CA SER A 377 -10.77 -13.83 14.25
C SER A 377 -9.78 -14.96 14.50
N CYS A 378 -8.51 -14.82 14.05
CA CYS A 378 -7.46 -15.81 14.32
C CYS A 378 -7.26 -16.05 15.81
N SER A 379 -7.14 -14.98 16.61
CA SER A 379 -6.94 -15.06 18.07
C SER A 379 -8.14 -15.69 18.82
N GLN A 380 -9.34 -15.62 18.22
CA GLN A 380 -10.57 -16.23 18.74
C GLN A 380 -10.83 -17.63 18.17
N GLY A 381 -9.81 -18.34 17.69
CA GLY A 381 -9.94 -19.71 17.18
C GLY A 381 -10.68 -19.82 15.84
N GLY A 382 -10.64 -18.78 15.03
CA GLY A 382 -11.28 -18.78 13.70
C GLY A 382 -12.77 -18.44 13.72
N LYS A 383 -13.22 -17.74 14.75
CA LYS A 383 -14.61 -17.27 14.85
C LYS A 383 -14.94 -16.35 13.66
N ARG A 384 -16.06 -16.59 12.98
CA ARG A 384 -16.61 -15.64 12.00
C ARG A 384 -17.09 -14.39 12.73
N LEU A 385 -16.59 -13.24 12.33
CA LEU A 385 -16.90 -11.93 12.94
C LEU A 385 -17.70 -11.09 11.95
N GLU A 386 -18.80 -10.55 12.38
CA GLU A 386 -19.50 -9.47 11.68
C GLU A 386 -18.78 -8.15 11.95
N VAL A 387 -18.55 -7.36 10.90
CA VAL A 387 -17.66 -6.19 10.96
C VAL A 387 -18.39 -4.92 10.53
N GLN A 388 -19.44 -4.56 11.26
CA GLN A 388 -20.28 -3.38 10.99
C GLN A 388 -19.46 -2.10 10.76
N HIS A 389 -18.33 -1.96 11.43
CA HIS A 389 -17.44 -0.82 11.27
C HIS A 389 -16.77 -0.76 9.89
N LEU A 390 -16.74 -1.85 9.13
CA LEU A 390 -16.24 -1.91 7.75
C LEU A 390 -17.36 -1.83 6.70
N GLU A 391 -18.58 -1.53 7.10
CA GLU A 391 -19.73 -1.32 6.22
C GLU A 391 -19.70 0.07 5.55
N PHE A 392 -18.57 0.52 5.04
CA PHE A 392 -18.46 1.76 4.28
C PHE A 392 -18.02 1.50 2.85
N GLY A 393 -18.57 2.26 1.94
CA GLY A 393 -18.20 2.21 0.53
C GLY A 393 -17.40 3.42 0.08
N TYR A 394 -16.70 3.27 -1.04
CA TYR A 394 -16.04 4.38 -1.74
C TYR A 394 -15.91 4.07 -3.23
N GLN A 395 -15.84 5.14 -4.03
CA GLN A 395 -15.46 5.05 -5.44
C GLN A 395 -13.98 5.35 -5.56
N GLN A 396 -13.25 4.44 -6.19
CA GLN A 396 -11.83 4.63 -6.36
C GLN A 396 -11.54 5.62 -7.52
N ASN A 397 -10.48 6.40 -7.38
CA ASN A 397 -9.99 7.36 -8.38
C ASN A 397 -8.67 6.91 -9.04
N TRP A 398 -8.17 5.76 -8.68
CA TRP A 398 -6.93 5.19 -9.19
C TRP A 398 -7.19 3.97 -10.08
N ARG A 399 -6.33 3.79 -11.07
CA ARG A 399 -6.28 2.58 -11.88
C ARG A 399 -4.84 2.20 -12.09
N TRP A 400 -4.56 0.91 -12.02
CA TRP A 400 -3.27 0.38 -12.40
C TRP A 400 -3.00 0.62 -13.88
N THR A 401 -1.77 1.01 -14.20
CA THR A 401 -1.22 1.09 -15.55
C THR A 401 0.08 0.33 -15.54
N ASP A 402 0.38 -0.38 -16.62
CA ASP A 402 1.61 -1.15 -16.72
C ASP A 402 2.83 -0.22 -16.60
N PRO A 403 3.66 -0.40 -15.55
CA PRO A 403 4.81 0.48 -15.37
C PRO A 403 5.87 0.22 -16.45
N PRO A 404 6.78 1.18 -16.70
CA PRO A 404 7.98 0.93 -17.50
C PRO A 404 8.75 -0.28 -16.98
N PRO A 405 9.52 -0.98 -17.83
CA PRO A 405 10.35 -2.11 -17.39
C PRO A 405 11.20 -1.76 -16.16
N PRO A 406 11.33 -2.69 -15.19
CA PRO A 406 12.12 -2.44 -14.00
C PRO A 406 13.60 -2.20 -14.36
N PRO A 407 14.28 -1.32 -13.62
CA PRO A 407 15.72 -1.15 -13.81
C PRO A 407 16.48 -2.42 -13.39
N PRO A 408 17.75 -2.58 -13.84
CA PRO A 408 18.60 -3.67 -13.40
C PRO A 408 18.68 -3.71 -11.86
N SER A 409 18.57 -4.91 -11.30
CA SER A 409 18.72 -5.12 -9.85
C SER A 409 20.19 -5.27 -9.46
N ARG A 410 20.53 -4.88 -8.25
CA ARG A 410 21.83 -5.05 -7.62
C ARG A 410 21.70 -5.92 -6.38
N PRO A 411 22.71 -6.73 -6.00
CA PRO A 411 22.71 -7.45 -4.74
C PRO A 411 22.49 -6.53 -3.53
N TRP A 412 21.87 -7.05 -2.49
CA TRP A 412 21.75 -6.36 -1.24
C TRP A 412 23.13 -6.13 -0.63
N GLY A 413 23.51 -4.89 -0.35
CA GLY A 413 24.79 -4.52 0.26
C GLY A 413 25.81 -3.89 -0.69
N GLU A 414 25.60 -3.89 -1.99
CA GLU A 414 26.40 -3.05 -2.91
C GLU A 414 25.82 -1.62 -2.92
N GLN A 415 26.65 -0.66 -2.53
CA GLN A 415 26.35 0.79 -2.57
C GLN A 415 26.71 1.37 -3.94
#